data_099785dbd154f1515a1161e6fe17f656
#
_entry.id   099785dbd154f1515a1161e6fe17f656
#
_cell.length_a   1.000
_cell.length_b   1.000
_cell.length_c   1.000
_cell.angle_alpha   90.00
_cell.angle_beta   90.00
_cell.angle_gamma   90.00
#
_symmetry.space_group_name_H-M   'P 1'
#
loop_
_entity.id
_entity.type
_entity.pdbx_description
1 polymer ?
#
loop_
_entity_poly.entity_id
_entity_poly.type
_entity_poly.pdbx_seq_one_letter_code
_entity_poly.pdbx_strand_id
1 'polypeptide(L)'
;MNIKLVPVGSGSRFTFPALPEKLKGSYAAKYQSFDIISKGTVKVPKGTNVTTFSWEGVFFGRSKRNEPIVKKDSWQEPTECVKILTDFMEKETVLNLIVTETWINADVTISSFQAFPYGAYGNIQYSIEFTVKRDLKIYTTNELKIASFVKKTKPRNDSSAAPANNSKGSYTVKSGDTLWGIASKHCGGGTNWTKLYDANSSTIEAEAKKHGKSSSDHGHWIWPGEVLTLV
;
A
#
# COMPACT_ATOMS: atom_id res chain seq x y z
N MET A 1 6.35 6.58 -38.80
CA MET A 1 5.99 5.83 -37.58
C MET A 1 6.77 4.52 -37.49
N ASN A 2 7.32 4.15 -36.33
CA ASN A 2 8.00 2.88 -36.03
C ASN A 2 7.59 2.41 -34.64
N ILE A 3 7.47 1.10 -34.46
CA ILE A 3 7.25 0.50 -33.13
C ILE A 3 8.51 -0.27 -32.76
N LYS A 4 9.13 0.09 -31.66
CA LYS A 4 10.38 -0.50 -31.18
C LYS A 4 10.22 -0.96 -29.74
N LEU A 5 10.79 -2.12 -29.44
CA LEU A 5 10.97 -2.65 -28.10
C LEU A 5 12.47 -2.65 -27.81
N VAL A 6 12.87 -1.96 -26.75
CA VAL A 6 14.25 -1.89 -26.30
C VAL A 6 14.31 -2.47 -24.90
N PRO A 7 15.02 -3.60 -24.67
CA PRO A 7 15.20 -4.13 -23.33
C PRO A 7 15.86 -3.10 -22.40
N VAL A 8 15.30 -2.94 -21.20
CA VAL A 8 15.90 -2.11 -20.14
C VAL A 8 17.05 -2.91 -19.52
N GLY A 9 18.28 -2.57 -19.91
CA GLY A 9 19.49 -3.31 -19.52
C GLY A 9 20.26 -3.80 -20.75
N SER A 10 20.58 -5.08 -20.80
CA SER A 10 21.28 -5.70 -21.92
C SER A 10 20.33 -6.49 -22.81
N GLY A 11 20.47 -6.37 -24.11
CA GLY A 11 19.67 -7.13 -25.09
C GLY A 11 19.54 -6.42 -26.44
N SER A 12 19.19 -7.19 -27.46
CA SER A 12 18.95 -6.65 -28.78
C SER A 12 17.56 -6.01 -28.87
N ARG A 13 17.49 -4.82 -29.47
CA ARG A 13 16.22 -4.17 -29.76
C ARG A 13 15.42 -4.97 -30.79
N PHE A 14 14.12 -5.01 -30.63
CA PHE A 14 13.20 -5.53 -31.62
C PHE A 14 12.43 -4.38 -32.28
N THR A 15 12.30 -4.39 -33.60
CA THR A 15 11.50 -3.40 -34.33
C THR A 15 10.45 -4.16 -35.14
N PHE A 16 9.19 -3.80 -34.98
CA PHE A 16 8.11 -4.44 -35.72
C PHE A 16 8.25 -4.19 -37.23
N PRO A 17 8.33 -5.25 -38.05
CA PRO A 17 8.55 -5.13 -39.47
C PRO A 17 7.34 -4.56 -40.22
N ALA A 18 6.15 -4.71 -39.71
CA ALA A 18 4.92 -4.13 -40.22
C ALA A 18 4.17 -3.43 -39.06
N LEU A 19 3.51 -2.34 -39.41
CA LEU A 19 2.70 -1.60 -38.45
C LEU A 19 1.31 -2.19 -38.34
N PRO A 20 0.72 -2.23 -37.13
CA PRO A 20 -0.67 -2.60 -36.96
C PRO A 20 -1.60 -1.51 -37.53
N GLU A 21 -2.79 -1.88 -37.94
CA GLU A 21 -3.82 -0.92 -38.34
C GLU A 21 -4.28 -0.02 -37.20
N LYS A 22 -4.40 -0.61 -36.00
CA LYS A 22 -4.86 0.08 -34.80
C LYS A 22 -3.96 -0.28 -33.63
N LEU A 23 -3.58 0.72 -32.86
CA LEU A 23 -2.90 0.57 -31.59
C LEU A 23 -3.84 1.08 -30.50
N LYS A 24 -4.24 0.22 -29.58
CA LYS A 24 -5.17 0.53 -28.49
C LYS A 24 -4.39 0.79 -27.22
N GLY A 25 -4.53 1.99 -26.67
CA GLY A 25 -4.09 2.33 -25.32
C GLY A 25 -5.30 2.34 -24.38
N SER A 26 -5.23 1.61 -23.28
CA SER A 26 -6.28 1.55 -22.26
C SER A 26 -5.86 2.27 -21.01
N TYR A 27 -6.59 3.32 -20.66
CA TYR A 27 -6.37 4.14 -19.47
C TYR A 27 -7.67 4.14 -18.66
N ALA A 28 -7.63 3.74 -17.41
CA ALA A 28 -8.83 3.72 -16.58
C ALA A 28 -8.55 4.21 -15.16
N ALA A 29 -9.42 5.08 -14.65
CA ALA A 29 -9.42 5.46 -13.26
C ALA A 29 -10.12 4.41 -12.41
N LYS A 30 -9.61 4.14 -11.23
CA LYS A 30 -10.19 3.22 -10.26
C LYS A 30 -10.98 4.02 -9.23
N TYR A 31 -12.25 3.61 -9.03
CA TYR A 31 -13.15 4.22 -8.05
C TYR A 31 -13.55 3.20 -7.00
N GLN A 32 -13.74 3.66 -5.79
CA GLN A 32 -14.40 2.92 -4.73
C GLN A 32 -15.77 3.54 -4.48
N SER A 33 -16.82 2.70 -4.49
CA SER A 33 -18.18 3.12 -4.21
C SER A 33 -18.51 2.87 -2.75
N PHE A 34 -19.20 3.83 -2.13
CA PHE A 34 -19.73 3.75 -0.77
C PHE A 34 -21.21 4.10 -0.81
N ASP A 35 -22.04 3.24 -0.25
CA ASP A 35 -23.46 3.52 -0.10
C ASP A 35 -23.69 4.20 1.25
N ILE A 36 -24.15 5.44 1.21
CA ILE A 36 -24.42 6.26 2.38
C ILE A 36 -25.93 6.37 2.56
N ILE A 37 -26.41 5.97 3.75
CA ILE A 37 -27.82 6.07 4.11
C ILE A 37 -28.28 7.53 3.91
N SER A 38 -29.39 7.70 3.24
CA SER A 38 -30.03 8.98 2.90
C SER A 38 -29.27 9.87 1.90
N LYS A 39 -28.08 9.47 1.40
CA LYS A 39 -27.31 10.23 0.40
C LYS A 39 -27.04 9.46 -0.88
N GLY A 40 -27.34 8.15 -0.90
CA GLY A 40 -27.08 7.29 -2.05
C GLY A 40 -25.61 6.89 -2.20
N THR A 41 -25.23 6.44 -3.40
CA THR A 41 -23.89 5.95 -3.72
C THR A 41 -22.94 7.10 -4.01
N VAL A 42 -21.84 7.18 -3.24
CA VAL A 42 -20.74 8.12 -3.47
C VAL A 42 -19.55 7.36 -4.05
N LYS A 43 -18.97 7.86 -5.16
CA LYS A 43 -17.77 7.30 -5.78
C LYS A 43 -16.55 8.16 -5.44
N VAL A 44 -15.57 7.54 -4.81
CA VAL A 44 -14.30 8.19 -4.45
C VAL A 44 -13.18 7.64 -5.34
N PRO A 45 -12.37 8.50 -5.99
CA PRO A 45 -11.25 8.04 -6.81
C PRO A 45 -10.21 7.35 -5.93
N LYS A 46 -9.74 6.17 -6.36
CA LYS A 46 -8.75 5.33 -5.66
C LYS A 46 -7.52 5.08 -6.53
N GLY A 47 -7.11 6.06 -7.31
CA GLY A 47 -5.99 5.95 -8.23
C GLY A 47 -6.39 5.50 -9.64
N THR A 48 -5.48 4.89 -10.37
CA THR A 48 -5.69 4.45 -11.76
C THR A 48 -5.36 2.97 -11.90
N ASN A 49 -6.04 2.30 -12.81
CA ASN A 49 -5.66 0.96 -13.23
C ASN A 49 -4.29 1.03 -13.95
N VAL A 50 -3.67 -0.13 -14.12
CA VAL A 50 -2.45 -0.21 -14.91
C VAL A 50 -2.80 0.08 -16.37
N THR A 51 -2.02 0.94 -17.01
CA THR A 51 -2.19 1.24 -18.43
C THR A 51 -1.74 0.04 -19.26
N THR A 52 -2.52 -0.33 -20.28
CA THR A 52 -2.17 -1.38 -21.22
C THR A 52 -2.14 -0.85 -22.63
N PHE A 53 -1.26 -1.42 -23.45
CA PHE A 53 -1.21 -1.19 -24.89
C PHE A 53 -1.41 -2.53 -25.60
N SER A 54 -2.29 -2.58 -26.58
CA SER A 54 -2.55 -3.80 -27.32
C SER A 54 -2.80 -3.53 -28.79
N TRP A 55 -2.42 -4.50 -29.61
CA TRP A 55 -2.74 -4.49 -31.05
C TRP A 55 -2.64 -5.88 -31.66
N GLU A 56 -3.15 -5.99 -32.85
CA GLU A 56 -3.03 -7.15 -33.71
C GLU A 56 -2.22 -6.77 -34.94
N GLY A 57 -1.52 -7.73 -35.51
CA GLY A 57 -0.72 -7.51 -36.71
C GLY A 57 -0.35 -8.80 -37.41
N VAL A 58 0.41 -8.65 -38.46
CA VAL A 58 0.88 -9.80 -39.28
C VAL A 58 2.37 -9.68 -39.51
N PHE A 59 3.11 -10.73 -39.20
CA PHE A 59 4.46 -10.92 -39.66
C PHE A 59 4.43 -11.56 -41.02
N PHE A 60 4.90 -10.84 -42.04
CA PHE A 60 4.85 -11.28 -43.42
C PHE A 60 6.02 -12.20 -43.75
N GLY A 61 5.70 -13.32 -44.35
CA GLY A 61 6.68 -14.30 -44.83
C GLY A 61 7.59 -13.76 -45.94
N ARG A 62 8.63 -14.53 -46.24
CA ARG A 62 9.72 -14.14 -47.14
C ARG A 62 9.21 -13.67 -48.54
N SER A 63 8.18 -14.27 -49.07
CA SER A 63 7.60 -13.88 -50.35
C SER A 63 6.99 -12.50 -50.39
N LYS A 64 6.56 -11.98 -49.22
CA LYS A 64 5.94 -10.66 -49.03
C LYS A 64 6.85 -9.62 -48.40
N ARG A 65 8.12 -9.90 -48.21
CA ARG A 65 9.09 -8.97 -47.56
C ARG A 65 9.26 -7.65 -48.30
N ASN A 66 8.94 -7.59 -49.59
CA ASN A 66 9.07 -6.40 -50.45
C ASN A 66 7.78 -5.60 -50.56
N GLU A 67 6.70 -6.02 -49.92
CA GLU A 67 5.44 -5.28 -49.92
C GLU A 67 5.64 -3.88 -49.27
N PRO A 68 4.95 -2.84 -49.73
CA PRO A 68 5.09 -1.47 -49.26
C PRO A 68 4.82 -1.31 -47.74
N ILE A 69 3.98 -2.17 -47.18
CA ILE A 69 3.62 -2.17 -45.75
C ILE A 69 4.72 -2.78 -44.87
N VAL A 70 5.69 -3.49 -45.48
CA VAL A 70 6.78 -4.14 -44.73
C VAL A 70 8.03 -3.27 -44.82
N LYS A 71 8.59 -2.98 -43.69
CA LYS A 71 9.86 -2.23 -43.53
C LYS A 71 11.02 -3.17 -43.77
N LYS A 72 11.66 -3.03 -44.92
CA LYS A 72 12.75 -3.91 -45.38
C LYS A 72 13.89 -3.97 -44.36
N ASP A 73 14.27 -2.83 -43.76
CA ASP A 73 15.39 -2.72 -42.82
C ASP A 73 15.15 -3.42 -41.47
N SER A 74 13.90 -3.67 -41.15
CA SER A 74 13.52 -4.35 -39.90
C SER A 74 12.82 -5.68 -40.13
N TRP A 75 12.76 -6.13 -41.37
CA TRP A 75 12.15 -7.44 -41.67
C TRP A 75 13.01 -8.58 -41.10
N GLN A 76 12.36 -9.47 -40.41
CA GLN A 76 12.89 -10.73 -39.90
C GLN A 76 11.93 -11.87 -40.27
N GLU A 77 12.43 -13.09 -40.25
CA GLU A 77 11.59 -14.27 -40.47
C GLU A 77 10.47 -14.31 -39.43
N PRO A 78 9.20 -14.54 -39.80
CA PRO A 78 8.08 -14.54 -38.87
C PRO A 78 8.28 -15.42 -37.64
N THR A 79 8.87 -16.60 -37.83
CA THR A 79 9.19 -17.52 -36.73
C THR A 79 10.21 -16.96 -35.75
N GLU A 80 11.20 -16.19 -36.22
CA GLU A 80 12.17 -15.53 -35.35
C GLU A 80 11.52 -14.37 -34.59
N CYS A 81 10.62 -13.62 -35.22
CA CYS A 81 9.83 -12.58 -34.54
C CYS A 81 9.03 -13.18 -33.37
N VAL A 82 8.33 -14.31 -33.61
CA VAL A 82 7.58 -14.99 -32.55
C VAL A 82 8.51 -15.46 -31.45
N LYS A 83 9.63 -16.08 -31.77
CA LYS A 83 10.59 -16.57 -30.79
C LYS A 83 11.14 -15.44 -29.90
N ILE A 84 11.52 -14.30 -30.50
CA ILE A 84 12.03 -13.13 -29.74
C ILE A 84 10.96 -12.60 -28.79
N LEU A 85 9.72 -12.45 -29.23
CA LEU A 85 8.64 -11.93 -28.39
C LEU A 85 8.24 -12.91 -27.27
N THR A 86 8.22 -14.21 -27.57
CA THR A 86 8.00 -15.26 -26.58
C THR A 86 9.12 -15.27 -25.53
N ASP A 87 10.39 -15.15 -25.96
CA ASP A 87 11.54 -15.09 -25.07
C ASP A 87 11.49 -13.85 -24.14
N PHE A 88 11.07 -12.70 -24.65
CA PHE A 88 10.85 -11.52 -23.83
C PHE A 88 9.72 -11.72 -22.80
N MET A 89 8.66 -12.40 -23.19
CA MET A 89 7.54 -12.69 -22.29
C MET A 89 7.93 -13.70 -21.20
N GLU A 90 8.57 -14.82 -21.58
CA GLU A 90 8.97 -15.87 -20.64
C GLU A 90 10.02 -15.41 -19.63
N LYS A 91 10.93 -14.51 -20.05
CA LYS A 91 11.95 -13.91 -19.18
C LYS A 91 11.45 -12.70 -18.40
N GLU A 92 10.17 -12.36 -18.51
CA GLU A 92 9.58 -11.16 -17.88
C GLU A 92 10.40 -9.89 -18.14
N THR A 93 11.00 -9.79 -19.34
CA THR A 93 11.91 -8.71 -19.69
C THR A 93 11.17 -7.38 -19.67
N VAL A 94 11.72 -6.41 -18.95
CA VAL A 94 11.23 -5.03 -19.01
C VAL A 94 11.71 -4.40 -20.30
N LEU A 95 10.76 -3.94 -21.10
CA LEU A 95 10.98 -3.37 -22.42
C LEU A 95 10.56 -1.91 -22.41
N ASN A 96 11.36 -1.04 -23.01
CA ASN A 96 10.93 0.31 -23.32
C ASN A 96 10.21 0.28 -24.67
N LEU A 97 8.87 0.49 -24.63
CA LEU A 97 8.02 0.57 -25.81
C LEU A 97 8.05 1.98 -26.37
N ILE A 98 8.62 2.14 -27.54
CA ILE A 98 8.72 3.43 -28.25
C ILE A 98 7.90 3.34 -29.54
N VAL A 99 6.88 4.19 -29.66
CA VAL A 99 6.12 4.37 -30.90
C VAL A 99 6.42 5.76 -31.41
N THR A 100 7.28 5.85 -32.43
CA THR A 100 7.69 7.15 -32.99
C THR A 100 6.50 7.90 -33.58
N GLU A 101 6.54 9.23 -33.50
CA GLU A 101 5.45 10.12 -33.96
C GLU A 101 4.17 10.03 -33.14
N THR A 102 4.27 9.45 -31.94
CA THR A 102 3.18 9.37 -30.96
C THR A 102 3.68 9.71 -29.55
N TRP A 103 2.77 9.82 -28.59
CA TRP A 103 3.09 10.04 -27.17
C TRP A 103 3.52 8.76 -26.43
N ILE A 104 3.56 7.60 -27.10
CA ILE A 104 3.82 6.31 -26.46
C ILE A 104 5.31 6.09 -26.33
N ASN A 105 5.80 6.26 -25.11
CA ASN A 105 7.14 5.93 -24.67
C ASN A 105 7.05 5.52 -23.20
N ALA A 106 7.07 4.22 -22.92
CA ALA A 106 6.86 3.70 -21.58
C ALA A 106 7.58 2.36 -21.38
N ASP A 107 7.99 2.12 -20.16
CA ASP A 107 8.51 0.81 -19.75
C ASP A 107 7.34 -0.15 -19.54
N VAL A 108 7.39 -1.27 -20.24
CA VAL A 108 6.30 -2.25 -20.32
C VAL A 108 6.86 -3.67 -20.15
N THR A 109 5.97 -4.58 -19.80
CA THR A 109 6.17 -6.03 -19.92
C THR A 109 5.11 -6.61 -20.82
N ILE A 110 5.41 -7.70 -21.53
CA ILE A 110 4.43 -8.41 -22.33
C ILE A 110 3.51 -9.20 -21.40
N SER A 111 2.23 -8.86 -21.38
CA SER A 111 1.23 -9.54 -20.53
C SER A 111 0.53 -10.67 -21.27
N SER A 112 0.39 -10.56 -22.60
CA SER A 112 -0.18 -11.61 -23.44
C SER A 112 0.42 -11.54 -24.84
N PHE A 113 0.75 -12.69 -25.39
CA PHE A 113 1.19 -12.82 -26.78
C PHE A 113 0.61 -14.11 -27.37
N GLN A 114 -0.06 -13.97 -28.50
CA GLN A 114 -0.63 -15.08 -29.25
C GLN A 114 -0.18 -14.97 -30.70
N ALA A 115 0.19 -16.05 -31.29
CA ALA A 115 0.62 -16.10 -32.70
C ALA A 115 0.11 -17.40 -33.38
N PHE A 116 -0.36 -17.28 -34.57
CA PHE A 116 -0.85 -18.43 -35.34
C PHE A 116 -0.57 -18.25 -36.84
N PRO A 117 -0.33 -19.34 -37.56
CA PRO A 117 -0.15 -19.30 -39.02
C PRO A 117 -1.35 -18.65 -39.69
N TYR A 118 -1.09 -17.78 -40.65
CA TYR A 118 -2.15 -17.02 -41.34
C TYR A 118 -1.98 -17.08 -42.86
N GLY A 119 -2.98 -17.60 -43.53
CA GLY A 119 -2.99 -17.71 -44.98
C GLY A 119 -1.85 -18.58 -45.52
N ALA A 120 -1.44 -18.26 -46.76
CA ALA A 120 -0.31 -18.92 -47.44
C ALA A 120 0.99 -18.12 -47.21
N TYR A 121 2.10 -18.67 -47.67
CA TYR A 121 3.41 -17.97 -47.74
C TYR A 121 4.14 -17.72 -46.41
N GLY A 122 3.81 -18.48 -45.36
CA GLY A 122 4.52 -18.40 -44.07
C GLY A 122 4.25 -17.11 -43.30
N ASN A 123 3.10 -16.47 -43.51
CA ASN A 123 2.68 -15.35 -42.67
C ASN A 123 2.23 -15.86 -41.29
N ILE A 124 2.45 -15.05 -40.28
CA ILE A 124 1.97 -15.30 -38.93
C ILE A 124 1.18 -14.09 -38.45
N GLN A 125 -0.09 -14.30 -38.13
CA GLN A 125 -0.90 -13.29 -37.43
C GLN A 125 -0.60 -13.38 -35.95
N TYR A 126 -0.52 -12.21 -35.29
CA TYR A 126 -0.29 -12.14 -33.88
C TYR A 126 -1.18 -11.11 -33.19
N SER A 127 -1.42 -11.35 -31.93
CA SER A 127 -2.04 -10.42 -30.99
C SER A 127 -1.11 -10.26 -29.81
N ILE A 128 -0.87 -9.02 -29.39
CA ILE A 128 0.04 -8.70 -28.31
C ILE A 128 -0.57 -7.67 -27.38
N GLU A 129 -0.36 -7.87 -26.08
CA GLU A 129 -0.74 -6.93 -25.04
C GLU A 129 0.45 -6.65 -24.13
N PHE A 130 0.64 -5.38 -23.84
CA PHE A 130 1.67 -4.86 -22.94
C PHE A 130 1.04 -4.20 -21.73
N THR A 131 1.65 -4.42 -20.59
CA THR A 131 1.30 -3.76 -19.34
C THR A 131 2.40 -2.80 -18.96
N VAL A 132 2.05 -1.53 -18.71
CA VAL A 132 3.02 -0.51 -18.27
C VAL A 132 3.55 -0.87 -16.90
N LYS A 133 4.87 -0.95 -16.77
CA LYS A 133 5.53 -1.16 -15.49
C LYS A 133 5.33 0.06 -14.62
N ARG A 134 4.88 -0.15 -13.41
CA ARG A 134 4.85 0.88 -12.36
C ARG A 134 5.80 0.50 -11.26
N ASP A 135 6.68 1.42 -10.92
CA ASP A 135 7.52 1.23 -9.74
C ASP A 135 6.68 1.36 -8.49
N LEU A 136 6.73 0.32 -7.66
CA LEU A 136 6.12 0.36 -6.35
C LEU A 136 6.99 1.21 -5.42
N LYS A 137 6.61 2.46 -5.21
CA LYS A 137 7.22 3.29 -4.16
C LYS A 137 6.59 2.92 -2.82
N ILE A 138 7.31 2.12 -2.06
CA ILE A 138 6.96 1.85 -0.67
C ILE A 138 7.52 3.01 0.14
N TYR A 139 6.63 3.88 0.60
CA TYR A 139 7.01 4.96 1.51
C TYR A 139 7.06 4.42 2.93
N THR A 140 8.14 4.68 3.63
CA THR A 140 8.21 4.44 5.07
C THR A 140 7.35 5.49 5.79
N THR A 141 6.91 5.17 7.02
CA THR A 141 6.08 6.08 7.84
C THR A 141 6.76 7.45 8.03
N ASN A 142 8.09 7.47 8.06
CA ASN A 142 8.89 8.68 8.20
C ASN A 142 8.88 9.55 6.95
N GLU A 143 8.89 8.94 5.73
CA GLU A 143 8.86 9.65 4.46
C GLU A 143 7.48 10.26 4.18
N LEU A 144 6.42 9.59 4.58
CA LEU A 144 5.06 10.10 4.45
C LEU A 144 4.78 11.28 5.38
N LYS A 145 5.70 11.61 6.31
CA LYS A 145 5.47 12.62 7.36
C LYS A 145 4.07 12.47 7.97
N ILE A 146 3.61 11.23 8.09
CA ILE A 146 2.42 10.95 8.86
C ILE A 146 2.81 11.28 10.29
N ALA A 147 2.54 12.53 10.67
CA ALA A 147 2.46 12.85 12.07
C ALA A 147 1.58 11.77 12.66
N SER A 148 2.13 10.97 13.57
CA SER A 148 1.31 10.09 14.38
C SER A 148 0.21 10.99 14.91
N PHE A 149 -1.01 10.76 14.43
CA PHE A 149 -2.17 11.40 15.02
C PHE A 149 -2.24 10.84 16.45
N VAL A 150 -1.50 11.46 17.33
CA VAL A 150 -1.85 11.42 18.73
C VAL A 150 -3.29 11.90 18.73
N LYS A 151 -4.22 10.96 18.92
CA LYS A 151 -5.62 11.25 19.10
C LYS A 151 -5.68 12.33 20.17
N LYS A 152 -5.74 13.61 19.77
CA LYS A 152 -6.07 14.69 20.67
C LYS A 152 -7.48 14.40 21.12
N THR A 153 -7.61 13.62 22.17
CA THR A 153 -8.80 13.64 22.97
C THR A 153 -8.94 15.09 23.38
N LYS A 154 -9.96 15.75 22.83
CA LYS A 154 -10.36 17.09 23.24
C LYS A 154 -10.36 17.06 24.78
N PRO A 155 -9.55 17.85 25.48
CA PRO A 155 -9.63 17.86 26.93
C PRO A 155 -11.04 18.37 27.26
N ARG A 156 -11.81 17.53 27.96
CA ARG A 156 -12.95 18.06 28.72
C ARG A 156 -12.34 19.10 29.63
N ASN A 157 -12.83 20.33 29.52
CA ASN A 157 -12.54 21.38 30.48
C ASN A 157 -13.13 20.94 31.84
N ASP A 158 -12.35 20.22 32.59
CA ASP A 158 -12.49 20.15 34.04
C ASP A 158 -11.23 20.82 34.57
N SER A 159 -11.45 22.04 34.97
CA SER A 159 -10.50 22.88 35.69
C SER A 159 -9.99 22.17 36.93
N SER A 160 -8.72 21.97 36.94
CA SER A 160 -7.75 21.75 38.01
C SER A 160 -6.88 20.49 37.86
N ALA A 161 -5.79 20.62 37.11
CA ALA A 161 -4.66 19.75 37.23
C ALA A 161 -3.43 20.60 37.50
N ALA A 162 -2.99 20.60 38.74
CA ALA A 162 -1.68 21.05 39.13
C ALA A 162 -0.59 20.10 38.59
N PRO A 163 0.64 20.58 38.36
CA PRO A 163 1.70 19.86 37.67
C PRO A 163 2.22 18.67 38.47
N ALA A 164 2.59 17.61 37.77
CA ALA A 164 3.25 16.43 38.31
C ALA A 164 4.64 16.82 38.86
N ASN A 165 4.77 16.91 40.16
CA ASN A 165 6.06 16.92 40.84
C ASN A 165 6.39 15.50 41.31
N ASN A 166 7.51 14.97 40.83
CA ASN A 166 8.15 13.77 41.36
C ASN A 166 8.73 14.10 42.75
N SER A 167 7.90 14.08 43.79
CA SER A 167 8.34 14.08 45.15
C SER A 167 7.61 12.98 45.91
N LYS A 168 8.33 12.19 46.69
CA LYS A 168 7.78 11.25 47.66
C LYS A 168 6.76 12.01 48.51
N GLY A 169 5.51 11.92 48.13
CA GLY A 169 4.39 12.64 48.71
C GLY A 169 3.24 11.68 49.00
N SER A 170 2.20 12.18 49.63
CA SER A 170 0.96 11.47 49.85
C SER A 170 -0.07 11.86 48.80
N TYR A 171 -0.92 10.93 48.42
CA TYR A 171 -2.04 11.12 47.49
C TYR A 171 -3.35 10.79 48.20
N THR A 172 -4.33 11.66 48.11
CA THR A 172 -5.68 11.39 48.61
C THR A 172 -6.54 10.82 47.50
N VAL A 173 -7.06 9.60 47.70
CA VAL A 173 -7.90 8.87 46.73
C VAL A 173 -9.18 9.66 46.44
N LYS A 174 -9.50 9.82 45.19
CA LYS A 174 -10.72 10.47 44.68
C LYS A 174 -11.71 9.45 44.11
N SER A 175 -12.96 9.84 43.98
CA SER A 175 -13.99 8.98 43.40
C SER A 175 -13.60 8.57 41.96
N GLY A 176 -13.61 7.26 41.70
CA GLY A 176 -13.24 6.68 40.42
C GLY A 176 -11.76 6.37 40.24
N ASP A 177 -10.92 6.61 41.27
CA ASP A 177 -9.52 6.21 41.21
C ASP A 177 -9.35 4.71 41.37
N THR A 178 -8.26 4.20 40.83
CA THR A 178 -7.77 2.83 41.01
C THR A 178 -6.30 2.88 41.38
N LEU A 179 -5.78 1.90 42.11
CA LEU A 179 -4.35 1.85 42.44
C LEU A 179 -3.48 1.85 41.19
N TRP A 180 -3.91 1.18 40.14
CA TRP A 180 -3.22 1.17 38.84
C TRP A 180 -3.17 2.56 38.23
N GLY A 181 -4.31 3.29 38.26
CA GLY A 181 -4.40 4.66 37.77
C GLY A 181 -3.54 5.64 38.54
N ILE A 182 -3.51 5.53 39.88
CA ILE A 182 -2.67 6.34 40.75
C ILE A 182 -1.19 6.03 40.53
N ALA A 183 -0.81 4.75 40.45
CA ALA A 183 0.54 4.32 40.14
C ALA A 183 1.02 4.81 38.78
N SER A 184 0.15 4.75 37.77
CA SER A 184 0.45 5.24 36.41
C SER A 184 0.78 6.73 36.36
N LYS A 185 0.08 7.53 37.17
CA LYS A 185 0.24 9.00 37.22
C LYS A 185 1.37 9.48 38.13
N HIS A 186 1.59 8.77 39.25
CA HIS A 186 2.41 9.27 40.33
C HIS A 186 3.62 8.40 40.71
N CYS A 187 3.63 7.12 40.30
CA CYS A 187 4.66 6.16 40.65
C CYS A 187 5.45 5.63 39.45
N GLY A 188 5.49 6.39 38.36
CA GLY A 188 6.30 6.05 37.17
C GLY A 188 5.76 4.93 36.27
N GLY A 189 4.54 4.44 36.53
CA GLY A 189 3.88 3.44 35.66
C GLY A 189 2.83 2.61 36.39
N GLY A 190 1.78 2.20 35.66
CA GLY A 190 0.67 1.43 36.26
C GLY A 190 1.10 0.09 36.86
N THR A 191 2.15 -0.54 36.34
CA THR A 191 2.71 -1.80 36.84
C THR A 191 3.27 -1.69 38.27
N ASN A 192 3.54 -0.47 38.75
CA ASN A 192 4.00 -0.22 40.14
C ASN A 192 2.86 -0.19 41.16
N TRP A 193 1.63 -0.49 40.78
CA TRP A 193 0.47 -0.55 41.67
C TRP A 193 0.69 -1.54 42.82
N THR A 194 1.40 -2.63 42.60
CA THR A 194 1.73 -3.61 43.64
C THR A 194 2.60 -3.02 44.70
N LYS A 195 3.63 -2.27 44.35
CA LYS A 195 4.51 -1.56 45.32
C LYS A 195 3.72 -0.49 46.05
N LEU A 196 2.83 0.22 45.36
CA LEU A 196 1.96 1.22 46.00
C LEU A 196 1.00 0.55 46.99
N TYR A 197 0.46 -0.62 46.67
CA TYR A 197 -0.35 -1.42 47.61
C TYR A 197 0.48 -1.88 48.80
N ASP A 198 1.63 -2.48 48.58
CA ASP A 198 2.49 -3.02 49.64
C ASP A 198 2.86 -1.93 50.64
N ALA A 199 3.19 -0.73 50.17
CA ALA A 199 3.54 0.42 51.02
C ALA A 199 2.37 0.98 51.82
N ASN A 200 1.11 0.70 51.39
CA ASN A 200 -0.11 1.24 52.01
C ASN A 200 -1.10 0.15 52.45
N SER A 201 -0.69 -1.09 52.45
CA SER A 201 -1.58 -2.24 52.71
C SER A 201 -2.34 -2.11 54.05
N SER A 202 -1.68 -1.68 55.10
CA SER A 202 -2.31 -1.49 56.43
C SER A 202 -3.45 -0.46 56.40
N THR A 203 -3.27 0.64 55.66
CA THR A 203 -4.28 1.70 55.52
C THR A 203 -5.44 1.25 54.67
N ILE A 204 -5.14 0.64 53.53
CA ILE A 204 -6.15 0.13 52.55
C ILE A 204 -7.00 -0.96 53.19
N GLU A 205 -6.37 -1.91 53.88
CA GLU A 205 -7.11 -3.02 54.53
C GLU A 205 -7.92 -2.52 55.74
N ALA A 206 -7.42 -1.52 56.49
CA ALA A 206 -8.20 -0.92 57.58
C ALA A 206 -9.44 -0.19 57.06
N GLU A 207 -9.35 0.51 55.94
CA GLU A 207 -10.45 1.23 55.34
C GLU A 207 -11.48 0.24 54.73
N ALA A 208 -11.03 -0.85 54.07
CA ALA A 208 -11.90 -1.93 53.62
C ALA A 208 -12.74 -2.50 54.75
N LYS A 209 -12.17 -2.73 55.90
CA LYS A 209 -12.91 -3.22 57.11
C LYS A 209 -13.97 -2.24 57.59
N LYS A 210 -13.66 -0.93 57.61
CA LYS A 210 -14.65 0.10 57.97
C LYS A 210 -15.84 0.13 57.01
N HIS A 211 -15.62 -0.22 55.78
CA HIS A 211 -16.66 -0.31 54.75
C HIS A 211 -17.29 -1.73 54.66
N GLY A 212 -17.13 -2.57 55.68
CA GLY A 212 -17.77 -3.87 55.80
C GLY A 212 -17.21 -4.96 54.90
N LYS A 213 -16.00 -4.78 54.38
CA LYS A 213 -15.28 -5.79 53.61
C LYS A 213 -14.35 -6.60 54.49
N SER A 214 -14.16 -7.88 54.24
CA SER A 214 -13.17 -8.72 54.93
C SER A 214 -11.73 -8.36 54.48
N SER A 215 -11.54 -7.89 53.30
CA SER A 215 -10.29 -7.48 52.67
C SER A 215 -10.54 -6.50 51.54
N SER A 216 -9.51 -5.70 51.17
CA SER A 216 -9.54 -4.85 49.97
C SER A 216 -9.34 -5.60 48.67
N ASP A 217 -9.14 -6.93 48.73
CA ASP A 217 -8.77 -7.76 47.56
C ASP A 217 -7.52 -7.20 46.83
N HIS A 218 -6.41 -7.10 47.57
CA HIS A 218 -5.13 -6.54 47.09
C HIS A 218 -5.26 -5.12 46.53
N GLY A 219 -6.10 -4.27 47.15
CA GLY A 219 -6.31 -2.91 46.70
C GLY A 219 -7.24 -2.74 45.51
N HIS A 220 -8.03 -3.79 45.18
CA HIS A 220 -9.13 -3.66 44.23
C HIS A 220 -10.22 -2.70 44.76
N TRP A 221 -10.43 -2.72 46.08
CA TRP A 221 -11.34 -1.80 46.76
C TRP A 221 -10.55 -0.73 47.50
N ILE A 222 -10.62 0.52 47.01
CA ILE A 222 -10.12 1.73 47.64
C ILE A 222 -11.24 2.75 47.71
N TRP A 223 -11.22 3.62 48.70
CA TRP A 223 -12.31 4.59 48.92
C TRP A 223 -11.82 6.04 48.83
N PRO A 224 -12.69 6.93 48.34
CA PRO A 224 -12.39 8.35 48.32
C PRO A 224 -12.10 8.88 49.74
N GLY A 225 -11.02 9.66 49.89
CA GLY A 225 -10.57 10.19 51.14
C GLY A 225 -9.41 9.42 51.77
N GLU A 226 -9.10 8.21 51.30
CA GLU A 226 -7.89 7.50 51.73
C GLU A 226 -6.62 8.26 51.37
N VAL A 227 -5.66 8.30 52.27
CA VAL A 227 -4.36 8.94 52.02
C VAL A 227 -3.31 7.86 51.82
N LEU A 228 -2.77 7.78 50.59
CA LEU A 228 -1.76 6.82 50.19
C LEU A 228 -0.39 7.48 50.10
N THR A 229 0.63 6.83 50.63
CA THR A 229 2.02 7.23 50.46
C THR A 229 2.51 6.77 49.10
N LEU A 230 3.00 7.70 48.29
CA LEU A 230 3.54 7.42 46.95
C LEU A 230 4.94 6.78 47.04
N VAL A 231 5.24 5.85 46.14
CA VAL A 231 6.48 5.05 46.11
C VAL A 231 7.30 5.34 44.88
#